data_dd86c53cc95900dfaf2f63a178192841
#
_entry.id   dd86c53cc95900dfaf2f63a178192841
#
_cell.length_a   1.000
_cell.length_b   1.000
_cell.length_c   1.000
_cell.angle_alpha   90.00
_cell.angle_beta   90.00
_cell.angle_gamma   90.00
#
_symmetry.space_group_name_H-M   'P 1'
#
loop_
_entity.id
_entity.type
_entity.pdbx_description
1 polymer ?
#
loop_
_entity_poly.entity_id
_entity_poly.type
_entity_poly.pdbx_seq_one_letter_code
_entity_poly.pdbx_strand_id
1 'polypeptide(L)'
;MADKYQEILRTYWGYPDFRGIQRDIIESIARGEDTLGLMPTGGGKSITFQVPALTQKGVCIVVTPLIALMKDQVQHLKARNILAEAIYTGLSRQEILRILENCIFGEIKFLYVSPERLSSELFQTKLRHIPVSFITVDEAHCISQWGYDFRPSYLEIAKIRDMKPGVPVLALTATATPDVVEDIQNQLHFKKQNVFKMSFARKNLAYVVRTTNDKLTEMVHILQCTQGSAIIYARSRKRTKEMAELLNKQGISATFYHAGLDSDVKDIRQKNWQNDEIRVMVATNAFGMGIDKSDVRMVIHIDCPDSLEAYFQEAGRGGRDGEKAYAVLLYNQSDENKLMKRIDETFPDKEFIKDVYEHLAYFFQVAVGSGMGQTFMFEIEKFCFTYKYFPTRVDSALRILERSGYIHYEDNPDGKARIRFNISRNDLYLLENVSEKEESVITGLLRNYGGLFTDYVYIDESLIERVSELNRQQVYMILKNLSARHIIDFIPRRKTPYISYTRPREDGFRVIIPEEVWEVRKKQFTAHIKSIISYAKNDSICRSRQLLSYFGEKTKMKDDCGICDVCIDHKIPQKQTIISEILDLLKDGKPHDITELNQLKYDSEDMASVLEEMVAENMFYVEGDKIVHDP
;
A
#
# COMPACT_ATOMS: atom_id res chain seq x y z
N MET A 1 40.13 -1.46 -11.21
CA MET A 1 39.61 -1.90 -9.88
C MET A 1 38.25 -2.52 -10.13
N ALA A 2 38.03 -3.73 -9.63
CA ALA A 2 36.71 -4.34 -9.73
C ALA A 2 35.67 -3.43 -9.03
N ASP A 3 34.52 -3.23 -9.66
CA ASP A 3 33.44 -2.44 -9.11
C ASP A 3 32.84 -3.18 -7.91
N LYS A 4 33.16 -2.73 -6.70
CA LYS A 4 32.72 -3.37 -5.44
C LYS A 4 31.20 -3.57 -5.35
N TYR A 5 30.40 -2.69 -5.94
CA TYR A 5 28.95 -2.80 -5.94
C TYR A 5 28.48 -3.89 -6.89
N GLN A 6 29.11 -3.99 -8.06
CA GLN A 6 28.78 -5.02 -9.04
C GLN A 6 29.20 -6.42 -8.55
N GLU A 7 30.32 -6.52 -7.85
CA GLU A 7 30.76 -7.76 -7.23
C GLU A 7 29.75 -8.26 -6.19
N ILE A 8 29.27 -7.37 -5.30
CA ILE A 8 28.22 -7.68 -4.32
C ILE A 8 26.92 -8.08 -5.01
N LEU A 9 26.51 -7.35 -6.06
CA LEU A 9 25.29 -7.66 -6.81
C LEU A 9 25.35 -9.08 -7.39
N ARG A 10 26.47 -9.45 -7.97
CA ARG A 10 26.70 -10.80 -8.55
C ARG A 10 26.74 -11.88 -7.47
N THR A 11 27.46 -11.63 -6.38
CA THR A 11 27.66 -12.61 -5.30
C THR A 11 26.36 -12.96 -4.58
N TYR A 12 25.55 -11.96 -4.21
CA TYR A 12 24.36 -12.18 -3.38
C TYR A 12 23.06 -12.32 -4.16
N TRP A 13 22.94 -11.73 -5.34
CA TRP A 13 21.72 -11.74 -6.15
C TRP A 13 21.86 -12.44 -7.49
N GLY A 14 23.09 -12.73 -7.96
CA GLY A 14 23.35 -13.39 -9.23
C GLY A 14 23.10 -12.50 -10.47
N TYR A 15 22.84 -11.21 -10.27
CA TYR A 15 22.59 -10.30 -11.40
C TYR A 15 23.92 -9.79 -11.97
N PRO A 16 24.09 -9.78 -13.31
CA PRO A 16 25.32 -9.32 -13.95
C PRO A 16 25.51 -7.81 -13.83
N ASP A 17 24.42 -7.02 -13.93
CA ASP A 17 24.47 -5.57 -14.00
C ASP A 17 23.28 -4.90 -13.29
N PHE A 18 23.44 -3.63 -12.92
CA PHE A 18 22.39 -2.79 -12.40
C PHE A 18 21.41 -2.37 -13.49
N ARG A 19 20.13 -2.16 -13.12
CA ARG A 19 19.07 -1.73 -14.02
C ARG A 19 18.80 -0.23 -13.88
N GLY A 20 18.66 0.47 -15.01
CA GLY A 20 18.28 1.88 -15.02
C GLY A 20 19.13 2.74 -14.07
N ILE A 21 18.46 3.46 -13.16
CA ILE A 21 19.08 4.41 -12.22
C ILE A 21 19.60 3.78 -10.92
N GLN A 22 19.59 2.44 -10.78
CA GLN A 22 20.00 1.79 -9.53
C GLN A 22 21.41 2.19 -9.12
N ARG A 23 22.34 2.22 -10.09
CA ARG A 23 23.74 2.58 -9.85
C ARG A 23 23.87 4.02 -9.35
N ASP A 24 23.19 4.95 -10.00
CA ASP A 24 23.24 6.38 -9.64
C ASP A 24 22.76 6.61 -8.20
N ILE A 25 21.67 5.93 -7.80
CA ILE A 25 21.17 5.97 -6.42
C ILE A 25 22.19 5.39 -5.44
N ILE A 26 22.78 4.22 -5.76
CA ILE A 26 23.80 3.56 -4.92
C ILE A 26 25.00 4.48 -4.71
N GLU A 27 25.49 5.10 -5.76
CA GLU A 27 26.64 6.00 -5.68
C GLU A 27 26.30 7.28 -4.92
N SER A 28 25.11 7.84 -5.08
CA SER A 28 24.63 9.02 -4.36
C SER A 28 24.59 8.80 -2.85
N ILE A 29 23.89 7.73 -2.41
CA ILE A 29 23.80 7.42 -0.97
C ILE A 29 25.16 7.03 -0.39
N ALA A 30 26.04 6.41 -1.18
CA ALA A 30 27.38 6.04 -0.75
C ALA A 30 28.30 7.25 -0.56
N ARG A 31 28.03 8.37 -1.26
CA ARG A 31 28.72 9.67 -1.03
C ARG A 31 28.19 10.40 0.21
N GLY A 32 27.18 9.87 0.90
CA GLY A 32 26.57 10.51 2.06
C GLY A 32 25.53 11.58 1.70
N GLU A 33 24.97 11.52 0.50
CA GLU A 33 23.95 12.45 0.02
C GLU A 33 22.54 11.92 0.30
N ASP A 34 21.66 12.81 0.81
CA ASP A 34 20.22 12.49 0.87
C ASP A 34 19.72 12.24 -0.55
N THR A 35 18.98 11.15 -0.75
CA THR A 35 18.64 10.68 -2.09
C THR A 35 17.17 10.24 -2.15
N LEU A 36 16.43 10.73 -3.13
CA LEU A 36 15.08 10.25 -3.45
C LEU A 36 15.11 9.48 -4.77
N GLY A 37 14.75 8.19 -4.71
CA GLY A 37 14.63 7.31 -5.87
C GLY A 37 13.17 7.08 -6.24
N LEU A 38 12.78 7.54 -7.44
CA LEU A 38 11.47 7.26 -8.03
C LEU A 38 11.63 6.10 -9.01
N MET A 39 11.14 4.92 -8.61
CA MET A 39 11.32 3.68 -9.37
C MET A 39 9.99 2.92 -9.43
N PRO A 40 9.56 2.44 -10.60
CA PRO A 40 8.32 1.67 -10.73
C PRO A 40 8.33 0.41 -9.88
N THR A 41 7.15 -0.12 -9.60
CA THR A 41 7.01 -1.44 -8.96
C THR A 41 7.70 -2.50 -9.84
N GLY A 42 8.53 -3.35 -9.22
CA GLY A 42 9.38 -4.30 -9.96
C GLY A 42 10.69 -3.71 -10.51
N GLY A 43 10.94 -2.42 -10.34
CA GLY A 43 12.19 -1.75 -10.74
C GLY A 43 13.43 -2.10 -9.91
N GLY A 44 13.28 -2.97 -8.88
CA GLY A 44 14.40 -3.42 -8.04
C GLY A 44 14.82 -2.39 -6.98
N LYS A 45 13.86 -1.68 -6.37
CA LYS A 45 14.10 -0.70 -5.29
C LYS A 45 14.98 -1.25 -4.16
N SER A 46 14.78 -2.51 -3.74
CA SER A 46 15.53 -3.11 -2.63
C SER A 46 17.03 -3.19 -2.90
N ILE A 47 17.45 -3.43 -4.13
CA ILE A 47 18.87 -3.48 -4.51
C ILE A 47 19.58 -2.14 -4.23
N THR A 48 18.86 -1.02 -4.39
CA THR A 48 19.45 0.33 -4.25
C THR A 48 19.91 0.66 -2.82
N PHE A 49 19.38 -0.03 -1.81
CA PHE A 49 19.85 0.12 -0.44
C PHE A 49 20.59 -1.11 0.08
N GLN A 50 20.26 -2.31 -0.40
CA GLN A 50 20.89 -3.54 0.06
C GLN A 50 22.35 -3.61 -0.37
N VAL A 51 22.65 -3.29 -1.61
CA VAL A 51 24.03 -3.32 -2.13
C VAL A 51 24.95 -2.30 -1.43
N PRO A 52 24.64 -0.99 -1.35
CA PRO A 52 25.53 -0.04 -0.70
C PRO A 52 25.67 -0.29 0.80
N ALA A 53 24.63 -0.78 1.48
CA ALA A 53 24.72 -1.13 2.88
C ALA A 53 25.81 -2.18 3.14
N LEU A 54 25.93 -3.21 2.30
CA LEU A 54 26.95 -4.25 2.45
C LEU A 54 28.38 -3.74 2.27
N THR A 55 28.58 -2.58 1.64
CA THR A 55 29.90 -1.96 1.48
C THR A 55 30.29 -1.00 2.59
N GLN A 56 29.35 -0.59 3.42
CA GLN A 56 29.52 0.42 4.46
C GLN A 56 29.59 -0.23 5.85
N LYS A 57 30.24 0.42 6.81
CA LYS A 57 30.19 0.02 8.22
C LYS A 57 28.87 0.48 8.85
N GLY A 58 28.37 -0.28 9.83
CA GLY A 58 27.15 0.03 10.56
C GLY A 58 25.89 -0.59 9.96
N VAL A 59 24.77 -0.27 10.57
CA VAL A 59 23.44 -0.84 10.29
C VAL A 59 22.68 0.07 9.32
N CYS A 60 22.08 -0.50 8.28
CA CYS A 60 21.08 0.18 7.47
C CYS A 60 19.72 0.03 8.17
N ILE A 61 19.13 1.14 8.59
CA ILE A 61 17.76 1.16 9.15
C ILE A 61 16.79 1.31 8.00
N VAL A 62 15.85 0.37 7.85
CA VAL A 62 14.83 0.38 6.80
C VAL A 62 13.46 0.60 7.42
N VAL A 63 12.89 1.78 7.20
CA VAL A 63 11.53 2.10 7.65
C VAL A 63 10.55 1.71 6.53
N THR A 64 9.60 0.83 6.85
CA THR A 64 8.59 0.34 5.89
C THR A 64 7.25 0.10 6.60
N PRO A 65 6.10 0.32 5.92
CA PRO A 65 4.80 0.37 6.61
C PRO A 65 4.17 -1.00 6.86
N LEU A 66 4.72 -2.07 6.28
CA LEU A 66 4.07 -3.38 6.27
C LEU A 66 4.90 -4.46 6.93
N ILE A 67 4.36 -5.05 7.99
CA ILE A 67 4.99 -6.14 8.75
C ILE A 67 5.24 -7.38 7.85
N ALA A 68 4.29 -7.73 6.98
CA ALA A 68 4.46 -8.86 6.05
C ALA A 68 5.66 -8.67 5.12
N LEU A 69 5.80 -7.46 4.54
CA LEU A 69 6.94 -7.11 3.70
C LEU A 69 8.27 -7.15 4.46
N MET A 70 8.29 -6.65 5.70
CA MET A 70 9.48 -6.73 6.56
C MET A 70 9.94 -8.17 6.77
N LYS A 71 9.00 -9.06 7.12
CA LYS A 71 9.28 -10.49 7.35
C LYS A 71 9.83 -11.17 6.11
N ASP A 72 9.22 -10.92 4.97
CA ASP A 72 9.63 -11.46 3.68
C ASP A 72 11.04 -10.97 3.29
N GLN A 73 11.31 -9.67 3.37
CA GLN A 73 12.62 -9.09 3.09
C GLN A 73 13.71 -9.63 4.03
N VAL A 74 13.42 -9.73 5.33
CA VAL A 74 14.35 -10.31 6.31
C VAL A 74 14.63 -11.78 6.00
N GLN A 75 13.61 -12.57 5.65
CA GLN A 75 13.77 -13.97 5.27
C GLN A 75 14.64 -14.12 4.01
N HIS A 76 14.41 -13.31 3.00
CA HIS A 76 15.19 -13.30 1.76
C HIS A 76 16.66 -12.92 2.01
N LEU A 77 16.93 -11.97 2.92
CA LEU A 77 18.31 -11.60 3.29
C LEU A 77 18.98 -12.73 4.07
N LYS A 78 18.30 -13.32 5.06
CA LYS A 78 18.81 -14.47 5.84
C LYS A 78 19.12 -15.68 4.95
N ALA A 79 18.29 -15.95 3.93
CA ALA A 79 18.54 -17.02 2.95
C ALA A 79 19.82 -16.78 2.13
N ARG A 80 20.32 -15.54 2.07
CA ARG A 80 21.59 -15.15 1.44
C ARG A 80 22.75 -15.00 2.45
N ASN A 81 22.56 -15.48 3.67
CA ASN A 81 23.52 -15.34 4.77
C ASN A 81 23.82 -13.87 5.14
N ILE A 82 22.87 -12.98 4.94
CA ILE A 82 22.95 -11.57 5.35
C ILE A 82 22.14 -11.40 6.64
N LEU A 83 22.79 -10.89 7.69
CA LEU A 83 22.17 -10.71 9.00
C LEU A 83 21.21 -9.53 8.98
N ALA A 84 19.94 -9.83 9.09
CA ALA A 84 18.82 -8.88 9.08
C ALA A 84 17.81 -9.23 10.16
N GLU A 85 17.24 -8.22 10.80
CA GLU A 85 16.16 -8.38 11.79
C GLU A 85 15.08 -7.33 11.58
N ALA A 86 13.89 -7.57 12.16
CA ALA A 86 12.77 -6.64 12.05
C ALA A 86 12.16 -6.35 13.43
N ILE A 87 11.83 -5.07 13.68
CA ILE A 87 11.10 -4.61 14.87
C ILE A 87 9.75 -4.07 14.45
N TYR A 88 8.69 -4.75 14.91
CA TYR A 88 7.31 -4.40 14.58
C TYR A 88 6.37 -4.61 15.76
N THR A 89 5.14 -4.18 15.64
CA THR A 89 4.10 -4.37 16.66
C THR A 89 3.79 -5.86 16.84
N GLY A 90 3.89 -6.35 18.08
CA GLY A 90 3.67 -7.76 18.43
C GLY A 90 4.91 -8.51 18.94
N LEU A 91 6.11 -7.93 18.79
CA LEU A 91 7.31 -8.46 19.45
C LEU A 91 7.32 -8.12 20.95
N SER A 92 7.84 -9.03 21.76
CA SER A 92 8.08 -8.79 23.19
C SER A 92 9.20 -7.76 23.39
N ARG A 93 9.20 -7.09 24.55
CA ARG A 93 10.26 -6.16 24.92
C ARG A 93 11.65 -6.83 24.93
N GLN A 94 11.74 -8.08 25.37
CA GLN A 94 12.99 -8.84 25.42
C GLN A 94 13.53 -9.10 24.01
N GLU A 95 12.67 -9.48 23.07
CA GLU A 95 13.06 -9.65 21.66
C GLU A 95 13.56 -8.34 21.06
N ILE A 96 12.84 -7.24 21.31
CA ILE A 96 13.25 -5.91 20.83
C ILE A 96 14.60 -5.51 21.41
N LEU A 97 14.81 -5.70 22.73
CA LEU A 97 16.09 -5.40 23.38
C LEU A 97 17.23 -6.21 22.77
N ARG A 98 17.05 -7.53 22.62
CA ARG A 98 18.05 -8.40 21.98
C ARG A 98 18.42 -7.94 20.58
N ILE A 99 17.42 -7.62 19.76
CA ILE A 99 17.66 -7.13 18.39
C ILE A 99 18.45 -5.81 18.41
N LEU A 100 18.08 -4.86 19.26
CA LEU A 100 18.76 -3.57 19.36
C LEU A 100 20.18 -3.71 19.90
N GLU A 101 20.43 -4.61 20.83
CA GLU A 101 21.77 -4.92 21.35
C GLU A 101 22.65 -5.56 20.26
N ASN A 102 22.14 -6.51 19.51
CA ASN A 102 22.84 -7.09 18.35
C ASN A 102 23.18 -6.01 17.30
N CYS A 103 22.33 -4.99 17.13
CA CYS A 103 22.65 -3.83 16.28
C CYS A 103 23.80 -2.98 16.84
N ILE A 104 23.87 -2.79 18.17
CA ILE A 104 24.96 -2.03 18.82
C ILE A 104 26.30 -2.77 18.69
N PHE A 105 26.30 -4.10 18.86
CA PHE A 105 27.52 -4.92 18.76
C PHE A 105 27.95 -5.23 17.32
N GLY A 106 27.16 -4.79 16.31
CA GLY A 106 27.53 -4.89 14.90
C GLY A 106 27.25 -6.26 14.25
N GLU A 107 26.43 -7.09 14.88
CA GLU A 107 26.05 -8.39 14.32
C GLU A 107 24.97 -8.28 13.23
N ILE A 108 24.18 -7.20 13.24
CA ILE A 108 23.08 -6.98 12.28
C ILE A 108 23.50 -5.96 11.23
N LYS A 109 23.18 -6.27 9.97
CA LYS A 109 23.43 -5.37 8.82
C LYS A 109 22.20 -4.57 8.42
N PHE A 110 21.02 -5.17 8.50
CA PHE A 110 19.74 -4.52 8.18
C PHE A 110 18.78 -4.63 9.35
N LEU A 111 18.28 -3.47 9.79
CA LEU A 111 17.22 -3.38 10.78
C LEU A 111 15.96 -2.80 10.14
N TYR A 112 14.97 -3.64 9.89
CA TYR A 112 13.65 -3.21 9.44
C TYR A 112 12.81 -2.76 10.63
N VAL A 113 12.15 -1.60 10.51
CA VAL A 113 11.37 -1.01 11.60
C VAL A 113 10.04 -0.48 11.08
N SER A 114 8.96 -0.77 11.78
CA SER A 114 7.68 -0.12 11.49
C SER A 114 7.69 1.33 12.00
N PRO A 115 7.07 2.27 11.28
CA PRO A 115 7.11 3.69 11.63
C PRO A 115 6.56 3.98 13.04
N GLU A 116 5.58 3.20 13.53
CA GLU A 116 5.00 3.32 14.87
C GLU A 116 6.01 3.03 16.00
N ARG A 117 7.08 2.29 15.69
CA ARG A 117 8.13 1.97 16.67
C ARG A 117 9.17 3.06 16.86
N LEU A 118 9.23 4.01 15.93
CA LEU A 118 10.22 5.08 15.94
C LEU A 118 10.03 6.04 17.12
N SER A 119 8.80 6.24 17.58
CA SER A 119 8.46 7.07 18.73
C SER A 119 8.71 6.38 20.09
N SER A 120 8.99 5.08 20.10
CA SER A 120 9.25 4.33 21.33
C SER A 120 10.52 4.82 22.04
N GLU A 121 10.42 5.19 23.31
CA GLU A 121 11.54 5.66 24.13
C GLU A 121 12.69 4.64 24.16
N LEU A 122 12.35 3.35 24.28
CA LEU A 122 13.32 2.26 24.24
C LEU A 122 14.12 2.25 22.92
N PHE A 123 13.41 2.38 21.78
CA PHE A 123 14.04 2.41 20.47
C PHE A 123 14.96 3.63 20.35
N GLN A 124 14.47 4.81 20.69
CA GLN A 124 15.21 6.07 20.60
C GLN A 124 16.47 6.07 21.48
N THR A 125 16.35 5.57 22.73
CA THR A 125 17.49 5.46 23.65
C THR A 125 18.59 4.54 23.09
N LYS A 126 18.24 3.37 22.60
CA LYS A 126 19.19 2.42 22.03
C LYS A 126 19.75 2.88 20.68
N LEU A 127 18.92 3.55 19.86
CA LEU A 127 19.34 4.10 18.58
C LEU A 127 20.56 5.00 18.69
N ARG A 128 20.67 5.80 19.74
CA ARG A 128 21.84 6.69 19.96
C ARG A 128 23.17 5.95 19.93
N HIS A 129 23.19 4.68 20.33
CA HIS A 129 24.38 3.84 20.42
C HIS A 129 24.59 2.94 19.18
N ILE A 130 23.58 2.79 18.33
CA ILE A 130 23.69 1.98 17.10
C ILE A 130 24.53 2.75 16.07
N PRO A 131 25.60 2.16 15.50
CA PRO A 131 26.30 2.75 14.37
C PRO A 131 25.44 2.61 13.10
N VAL A 132 24.83 3.71 12.65
CA VAL A 132 23.94 3.73 11.48
C VAL A 132 24.72 4.14 10.23
N SER A 133 24.64 3.32 9.17
CA SER A 133 25.24 3.65 7.87
C SER A 133 24.41 4.69 7.11
N PHE A 134 23.13 4.42 6.95
CA PHE A 134 22.11 5.33 6.40
C PHE A 134 20.71 4.84 6.78
N ILE A 135 19.71 5.71 6.60
CA ILE A 135 18.30 5.39 6.83
C ILE A 135 17.62 5.24 5.48
N THR A 136 16.97 4.11 5.24
CA THR A 136 16.11 3.89 4.07
C THR A 136 14.65 4.07 4.46
N VAL A 137 13.92 4.86 3.68
CA VAL A 137 12.48 5.07 3.81
C VAL A 137 11.81 4.44 2.61
N ASP A 138 11.27 3.25 2.80
CA ASP A 138 10.50 2.57 1.76
C ASP A 138 9.06 3.08 1.76
N GLU A 139 8.41 3.06 0.59
CA GLU A 139 7.10 3.68 0.36
C GLU A 139 7.04 5.13 0.88
N ALA A 140 8.07 5.91 0.55
CA ALA A 140 8.27 7.27 1.08
C ALA A 140 7.09 8.22 0.81
N HIS A 141 6.22 7.93 -0.16
CA HIS A 141 4.98 8.69 -0.38
C HIS A 141 4.05 8.71 0.83
N CYS A 142 4.20 7.73 1.75
CA CYS A 142 3.42 7.71 3.00
C CYS A 142 3.73 8.87 3.95
N ILE A 143 4.84 9.58 3.78
CA ILE A 143 5.17 10.76 4.62
C ILE A 143 4.42 12.00 4.18
N SER A 144 3.98 12.04 2.91
CA SER A 144 3.37 13.21 2.31
C SER A 144 1.86 13.25 2.56
N GLN A 145 1.39 14.37 3.07
CA GLN A 145 -0.06 14.62 3.18
C GLN A 145 -0.73 14.73 1.80
N TRP A 146 0.03 15.03 0.76
CA TRP A 146 -0.42 15.09 -0.64
C TRP A 146 -0.48 13.69 -1.28
N GLY A 147 0.08 12.66 -0.61
CA GLY A 147 0.04 11.28 -1.07
C GLY A 147 -1.31 10.61 -0.80
N TYR A 148 -1.63 9.59 -1.58
CA TYR A 148 -2.88 8.84 -1.46
C TYR A 148 -2.94 7.90 -0.22
N ASP A 149 -1.80 7.55 0.39
CA ASP A 149 -1.67 6.69 1.59
C ASP A 149 -0.85 7.40 2.68
N PHE A 150 -1.26 8.61 3.07
CA PHE A 150 -0.58 9.35 4.14
C PHE A 150 -0.70 8.64 5.48
N ARG A 151 0.46 8.45 6.14
CA ARG A 151 0.59 7.84 7.47
C ARG A 151 1.31 8.78 8.43
N PRO A 152 0.61 9.34 9.45
CA PRO A 152 1.22 10.27 10.41
C PRO A 152 2.48 9.73 11.08
N SER A 153 2.56 8.42 11.32
CA SER A 153 3.73 7.77 11.93
C SER A 153 5.02 7.92 11.10
N TYR A 154 4.93 8.19 9.79
CA TYR A 154 6.09 8.48 8.96
C TYR A 154 6.77 9.82 9.29
N LEU A 155 6.05 10.77 9.88
CA LEU A 155 6.63 12.04 10.33
C LEU A 155 7.67 11.83 11.46
N GLU A 156 7.57 10.72 12.19
CA GLU A 156 8.55 10.36 13.23
C GLU A 156 9.96 10.08 12.65
N ILE A 157 10.07 9.81 11.34
CA ILE A 157 11.36 9.57 10.68
C ILE A 157 12.27 10.80 10.76
N ALA A 158 11.71 12.00 10.65
CA ALA A 158 12.48 13.24 10.81
C ALA A 158 13.13 13.31 12.19
N LYS A 159 12.42 12.94 13.27
CA LYS A 159 12.96 12.92 14.64
C LYS A 159 14.13 11.95 14.80
N ILE A 160 14.09 10.78 14.14
CA ILE A 160 15.22 9.83 14.17
C ILE A 160 16.43 10.44 13.48
N ARG A 161 16.21 11.13 12.37
CA ARG A 161 17.27 11.81 11.64
C ARG A 161 17.99 12.84 12.51
N ASP A 162 17.24 13.63 13.30
CA ASP A 162 17.81 14.60 14.23
C ASP A 162 18.66 13.94 15.32
N MET A 163 18.33 12.71 15.71
CA MET A 163 19.13 11.92 16.66
C MET A 163 20.41 11.34 16.06
N LYS A 164 20.52 11.29 14.74
CA LYS A 164 21.65 10.78 13.97
C LYS A 164 22.14 11.81 12.95
N PRO A 165 22.65 12.96 13.41
CA PRO A 165 23.10 14.02 12.53
C PRO A 165 24.21 13.52 11.60
N GLY A 166 24.11 13.85 10.33
CA GLY A 166 25.09 13.45 9.29
C GLY A 166 24.85 12.07 8.66
N VAL A 167 23.90 11.27 9.17
CA VAL A 167 23.47 10.04 8.51
C VAL A 167 22.55 10.39 7.33
N PRO A 168 22.88 9.95 6.09
CA PRO A 168 22.06 10.26 4.92
C PRO A 168 20.78 9.43 4.89
N VAL A 169 19.77 9.94 4.18
CA VAL A 169 18.48 9.29 3.99
C VAL A 169 18.29 8.90 2.53
N LEU A 170 17.94 7.64 2.29
CA LEU A 170 17.49 7.13 1.00
C LEU A 170 15.98 6.93 1.06
N ALA A 171 15.22 7.79 0.40
CA ALA A 171 13.78 7.65 0.23
C ALA A 171 13.46 6.96 -1.10
N LEU A 172 12.55 5.97 -1.06
CA LEU A 172 12.18 5.18 -2.24
C LEU A 172 10.66 5.13 -2.37
N THR A 173 10.16 5.36 -3.56
CA THR A 173 8.73 5.17 -3.86
C THR A 173 8.51 4.80 -5.32
N ALA A 174 7.39 4.13 -5.60
CA ALA A 174 6.95 3.79 -6.96
C ALA A 174 5.93 4.78 -7.51
N THR A 175 5.29 5.58 -6.67
CA THR A 175 4.14 6.43 -7.03
C THR A 175 4.27 7.77 -6.31
N ALA A 176 4.69 8.80 -7.03
CA ALA A 176 4.73 10.15 -6.49
C ALA A 176 4.52 11.17 -7.61
N THR A 177 3.56 12.06 -7.41
CA THR A 177 3.38 13.26 -8.24
C THR A 177 4.47 14.27 -7.92
N PRO A 178 4.69 15.31 -8.75
CA PRO A 178 5.69 16.35 -8.49
C PRO A 178 5.56 16.99 -7.09
N ASP A 179 4.33 17.27 -6.65
CA ASP A 179 4.06 17.87 -5.34
C ASP A 179 4.46 16.93 -4.19
N VAL A 180 4.19 15.62 -4.35
CA VAL A 180 4.59 14.58 -3.38
C VAL A 180 6.11 14.44 -3.33
N VAL A 181 6.80 14.55 -4.47
CA VAL A 181 8.27 14.50 -4.55
C VAL A 181 8.92 15.64 -3.77
N GLU A 182 8.39 16.85 -3.89
CA GLU A 182 8.86 18.01 -3.14
C GLU A 182 8.58 17.85 -1.64
N ASP A 183 7.36 17.45 -1.28
CA ASP A 183 6.95 17.29 0.12
C ASP A 183 7.77 16.20 0.83
N ILE A 184 8.05 15.04 0.19
CA ILE A 184 8.92 14.00 0.76
C ILE A 184 10.27 14.57 1.18
N GLN A 185 10.92 15.37 0.32
CA GLN A 185 12.23 15.93 0.60
C GLN A 185 12.16 16.97 1.74
N ASN A 186 11.10 17.78 1.77
CA ASN A 186 10.87 18.75 2.84
C ASN A 186 10.61 18.06 4.19
N GLN A 187 9.71 17.07 4.25
CA GLN A 187 9.37 16.34 5.48
C GLN A 187 10.56 15.52 6.02
N LEU A 188 11.41 15.01 5.15
CA LEU A 188 12.64 14.31 5.52
C LEU A 188 13.83 15.25 5.73
N HIS A 189 13.65 16.56 5.68
CA HIS A 189 14.68 17.59 5.88
C HIS A 189 15.92 17.37 5.00
N PHE A 190 15.72 17.11 3.70
CA PHE A 190 16.84 16.98 2.77
C PHE A 190 17.62 18.30 2.68
N LYS A 191 18.94 18.21 2.78
CA LYS A 191 19.81 19.40 2.73
C LYS A 191 19.78 20.10 1.37
N LYS A 192 19.60 19.34 0.29
CA LYS A 192 19.39 19.80 -1.09
C LYS A 192 18.46 18.84 -1.82
N GLN A 193 17.76 19.33 -2.79
CA GLN A 193 16.98 18.46 -3.68
C GLN A 193 17.90 17.52 -4.44
N ASN A 194 17.62 16.21 -4.38
CA ASN A 194 18.41 15.18 -5.04
C ASN A 194 17.48 14.01 -5.41
N VAL A 195 17.02 14.00 -6.64
CA VAL A 195 15.99 13.09 -7.13
C VAL A 195 16.49 12.33 -8.35
N PHE A 196 16.46 11.01 -8.28
CA PHE A 196 16.67 10.13 -9.42
C PHE A 196 15.33 9.56 -9.85
N LYS A 197 14.98 9.72 -11.12
CA LYS A 197 13.70 9.29 -11.66
C LYS A 197 13.91 8.30 -12.81
N MET A 198 13.37 7.10 -12.66
CA MET A 198 13.22 6.14 -13.73
C MET A 198 11.84 6.34 -14.38
N SER A 199 11.75 6.19 -15.70
CA SER A 199 10.45 6.24 -16.36
C SER A 199 9.51 5.18 -15.80
N PHE A 200 8.26 5.54 -15.61
CA PHE A 200 7.19 4.64 -15.19
C PHE A 200 6.58 3.86 -16.35
N ALA A 201 7.04 4.07 -17.57
CA ALA A 201 6.55 3.39 -18.76
C ALA A 201 6.77 1.86 -18.67
N ARG A 202 5.71 1.11 -18.93
CA ARG A 202 5.70 -0.36 -18.94
C ARG A 202 5.31 -0.84 -20.34
N LYS A 203 6.32 -1.12 -21.17
CA LYS A 203 6.11 -1.52 -22.59
C LYS A 203 5.38 -2.85 -22.76
N ASN A 204 5.43 -3.71 -21.74
CA ASN A 204 4.81 -5.03 -21.74
C ASN A 204 3.45 -5.09 -21.04
N LEU A 205 2.98 -3.97 -20.45
CA LEU A 205 1.72 -3.91 -19.71
C LEU A 205 0.68 -3.10 -20.48
N ALA A 206 -0.33 -3.78 -21.01
CA ALA A 206 -1.45 -3.16 -21.71
C ALA A 206 -2.49 -2.67 -20.72
N TYR A 207 -2.70 -1.36 -20.64
CA TYR A 207 -3.78 -0.77 -19.87
C TYR A 207 -5.05 -0.74 -20.71
N VAL A 208 -6.14 -1.29 -20.18
CA VAL A 208 -7.41 -1.43 -20.88
C VAL A 208 -8.55 -0.98 -20.00
N VAL A 209 -9.44 -0.15 -20.50
CA VAL A 209 -10.72 0.17 -19.85
C VAL A 209 -11.85 -0.48 -20.65
N ARG A 210 -12.68 -1.27 -19.97
CA ARG A 210 -13.87 -1.88 -20.56
C ARG A 210 -15.11 -1.30 -19.94
N THR A 211 -15.87 -0.57 -20.73
CA THR A 211 -17.18 -0.05 -20.31
C THR A 211 -18.22 -1.14 -20.48
N THR A 212 -18.79 -1.61 -19.37
CA THR A 212 -19.79 -2.69 -19.38
C THR A 212 -20.77 -2.55 -18.23
N ASN A 213 -22.03 -2.91 -18.48
CA ASN A 213 -23.05 -2.99 -17.44
C ASN A 213 -23.02 -4.34 -16.70
N ASP A 214 -22.49 -5.38 -17.32
CA ASP A 214 -22.30 -6.71 -16.72
C ASP A 214 -20.80 -7.02 -16.54
N LYS A 215 -20.25 -6.50 -15.46
CA LYS A 215 -18.86 -6.70 -15.09
C LYS A 215 -18.50 -8.14 -14.78
N LEU A 216 -19.47 -8.95 -14.34
CA LEU A 216 -19.22 -10.33 -13.95
C LEU A 216 -19.00 -11.21 -15.17
N THR A 217 -19.89 -11.12 -16.15
CA THR A 217 -19.76 -11.85 -17.42
C THR A 217 -18.49 -11.41 -18.15
N GLU A 218 -18.23 -10.12 -18.22
CA GLU A 218 -17.01 -9.59 -18.86
C GLU A 218 -15.73 -10.10 -18.16
N MET A 219 -15.69 -10.10 -16.84
CA MET A 219 -14.56 -10.61 -16.05
C MET A 219 -14.31 -12.10 -16.34
N VAL A 220 -15.35 -12.92 -16.36
CA VAL A 220 -15.24 -14.36 -16.64
C VAL A 220 -14.74 -14.57 -18.08
N HIS A 221 -15.29 -13.84 -19.04
CA HIS A 221 -14.86 -13.90 -20.44
C HIS A 221 -13.37 -13.56 -20.60
N ILE A 222 -12.91 -12.46 -20.00
CA ILE A 222 -11.50 -12.06 -20.02
C ILE A 222 -10.60 -13.16 -19.45
N LEU A 223 -10.98 -13.75 -18.31
CA LEU A 223 -10.20 -14.82 -17.67
C LEU A 223 -10.20 -16.12 -18.49
N GLN A 224 -11.23 -16.40 -19.27
CA GLN A 224 -11.27 -17.56 -20.17
C GLN A 224 -10.39 -17.35 -21.40
N CYS A 225 -10.33 -16.13 -21.93
CA CYS A 225 -9.51 -15.79 -23.09
C CYS A 225 -8.00 -15.66 -22.80
N THR A 226 -7.61 -15.44 -21.51
CA THR A 226 -6.22 -15.20 -21.14
C THR A 226 -5.75 -16.26 -20.15
N GLN A 227 -4.67 -16.96 -20.45
CA GLN A 227 -4.04 -17.95 -19.57
C GLN A 227 -3.11 -17.28 -18.53
N GLY A 228 -2.73 -18.03 -17.49
CA GLY A 228 -1.78 -17.61 -16.47
C GLY A 228 -2.42 -17.02 -15.22
N SER A 229 -1.57 -16.64 -14.30
CA SER A 229 -1.94 -16.12 -12.97
C SER A 229 -2.62 -14.75 -13.05
N ALA A 230 -3.66 -14.53 -12.23
CA ALA A 230 -4.43 -13.29 -12.23
C ALA A 230 -4.69 -12.75 -10.81
N ILE A 231 -4.84 -11.42 -10.73
CA ILE A 231 -5.30 -10.72 -9.53
C ILE A 231 -6.59 -9.95 -9.90
N ILE A 232 -7.61 -10.05 -9.06
CA ILE A 232 -8.84 -9.26 -9.19
C ILE A 232 -8.99 -8.38 -7.96
N TYR A 233 -9.04 -7.07 -8.17
CA TYR A 233 -9.27 -6.11 -7.11
C TYR A 233 -10.76 -5.81 -6.96
N ALA A 234 -11.27 -6.04 -5.75
CA ALA A 234 -12.62 -5.70 -5.34
C ALA A 234 -12.58 -4.91 -4.02
N ARG A 235 -13.53 -4.02 -3.84
CA ARG A 235 -13.50 -3.06 -2.76
C ARG A 235 -13.81 -3.63 -1.39
N SER A 236 -14.76 -4.54 -1.28
CA SER A 236 -15.23 -5.03 0.02
C SER A 236 -14.80 -6.47 0.30
N ARG A 237 -14.57 -6.76 1.59
CA ARG A 237 -14.25 -8.11 2.09
C ARG A 237 -15.30 -9.15 1.64
N LYS A 238 -16.58 -8.79 1.72
CA LYS A 238 -17.69 -9.64 1.30
C LYS A 238 -17.62 -9.93 -0.20
N ARG A 239 -17.41 -8.90 -1.01
CA ARG A 239 -17.35 -9.04 -2.47
C ARG A 239 -16.17 -9.89 -2.93
N THR A 240 -15.02 -9.82 -2.27
CA THR A 240 -13.87 -10.69 -2.63
C THR A 240 -14.21 -12.17 -2.48
N LYS A 241 -14.94 -12.54 -1.41
CA LYS A 241 -15.38 -13.91 -1.19
C LYS A 241 -16.42 -14.34 -2.23
N GLU A 242 -17.46 -13.54 -2.44
CA GLU A 242 -18.52 -13.82 -3.42
C GLU A 242 -17.96 -14.02 -4.83
N MET A 243 -16.99 -13.19 -5.24
CA MET A 243 -16.36 -13.31 -6.56
C MET A 243 -15.52 -14.58 -6.68
N ALA A 244 -14.72 -14.92 -5.66
CA ALA A 244 -13.93 -16.16 -5.69
C ALA A 244 -14.86 -17.41 -5.75
N GLU A 245 -15.96 -17.42 -5.02
CA GLU A 245 -16.95 -18.50 -5.08
C GLU A 245 -17.63 -18.60 -6.46
N LEU A 246 -17.94 -17.46 -7.08
CA LEU A 246 -18.51 -17.41 -8.42
C LEU A 246 -17.52 -17.97 -9.47
N LEU A 247 -16.25 -17.56 -9.43
CA LEU A 247 -15.23 -18.04 -10.34
C LEU A 247 -15.01 -19.56 -10.23
N ASN A 248 -14.99 -20.08 -8.99
CA ASN A 248 -14.88 -21.53 -8.77
C ASN A 248 -16.08 -22.29 -9.35
N LYS A 249 -17.32 -21.74 -9.28
CA LYS A 249 -18.51 -22.32 -9.91
C LYS A 249 -18.40 -22.33 -11.45
N GLN A 250 -17.65 -21.39 -12.03
CA GLN A 250 -17.37 -21.31 -13.46
C GLN A 250 -16.15 -22.15 -13.88
N GLY A 251 -15.59 -22.98 -12.98
CA GLY A 251 -14.42 -23.81 -13.26
C GLY A 251 -13.09 -23.06 -13.27
N ILE A 252 -13.04 -21.81 -12.79
CA ILE A 252 -11.83 -21.01 -12.69
C ILE A 252 -11.33 -21.08 -11.25
N SER A 253 -10.18 -21.72 -11.00
CA SER A 253 -9.57 -21.85 -9.67
C SER A 253 -9.28 -20.48 -9.07
N ALA A 254 -9.97 -20.13 -7.97
CA ALA A 254 -9.88 -18.83 -7.32
C ALA A 254 -9.92 -18.92 -5.80
N THR A 255 -9.18 -18.02 -5.14
CA THR A 255 -9.26 -17.78 -3.70
C THR A 255 -9.41 -16.28 -3.42
N PHE A 256 -9.65 -15.91 -2.16
CA PHE A 256 -9.81 -14.50 -1.79
C PHE A 256 -8.88 -14.08 -0.66
N TYR A 257 -8.53 -12.78 -0.63
CA TYR A 257 -7.62 -12.18 0.34
C TYR A 257 -8.12 -10.80 0.79
N HIS A 258 -8.16 -10.58 2.10
CA HIS A 258 -8.47 -9.27 2.70
C HIS A 258 -7.88 -9.14 4.11
N ALA A 259 -7.79 -7.93 4.64
CA ALA A 259 -7.18 -7.66 5.94
C ALA A 259 -7.81 -8.44 7.11
N GLY A 260 -9.11 -8.70 7.08
CA GLY A 260 -9.85 -9.40 8.15
C GLY A 260 -9.70 -10.93 8.15
N LEU A 261 -8.80 -11.53 7.37
CA LEU A 261 -8.45 -12.96 7.49
C LEU A 261 -7.38 -13.14 8.56
N ASP A 262 -7.38 -14.30 9.23
CA ASP A 262 -6.32 -14.71 10.15
C ASP A 262 -4.97 -14.81 9.42
N SER A 263 -3.87 -14.55 10.13
CA SER A 263 -2.52 -14.50 9.53
C SER A 263 -2.16 -15.80 8.81
N ASP A 264 -2.41 -16.95 9.45
CA ASP A 264 -2.09 -18.27 8.89
C ASP A 264 -2.89 -18.55 7.59
N VAL A 265 -4.16 -18.13 7.56
CA VAL A 265 -5.01 -18.26 6.37
C VAL A 265 -4.51 -17.38 5.24
N LYS A 266 -4.05 -16.14 5.56
CA LYS A 266 -3.42 -15.25 4.58
C LYS A 266 -2.19 -15.88 3.96
N ASP A 267 -1.30 -16.43 4.79
CA ASP A 267 -0.04 -17.04 4.36
C ASP A 267 -0.27 -18.26 3.47
N ILE A 268 -1.21 -19.14 3.84
CA ILE A 268 -1.57 -20.32 3.06
C ILE A 268 -2.12 -19.91 1.69
N ARG A 269 -3.09 -18.99 1.64
CA ARG A 269 -3.72 -18.58 0.38
C ARG A 269 -2.73 -17.89 -0.54
N GLN A 270 -1.86 -17.04 0.01
CA GLN A 270 -0.82 -16.37 -0.75
C GLN A 270 0.18 -17.38 -1.34
N LYS A 271 0.64 -18.37 -0.56
CA LYS A 271 1.54 -19.42 -1.03
C LYS A 271 0.93 -20.27 -2.13
N ASN A 272 -0.33 -20.72 -1.96
CA ASN A 272 -1.00 -21.53 -2.97
C ASN A 272 -1.13 -20.77 -4.31
N TRP A 273 -1.40 -19.45 -4.25
CA TRP A 273 -1.43 -18.63 -5.45
C TRP A 273 -0.03 -18.37 -6.03
N GLN A 274 0.98 -18.16 -5.19
CA GLN A 274 2.37 -18.00 -5.64
C GLN A 274 2.91 -19.25 -6.32
N ASN A 275 2.51 -20.44 -5.88
CA ASN A 275 2.92 -21.73 -6.42
C ASN A 275 2.04 -22.22 -7.58
N ASP A 276 1.14 -21.40 -8.10
CA ASP A 276 0.18 -21.72 -9.18
C ASP A 276 -0.80 -22.87 -8.87
N GLU A 277 -0.94 -23.27 -7.59
CA GLU A 277 -1.99 -24.19 -7.15
C GLU A 277 -3.39 -23.56 -7.28
N ILE A 278 -3.45 -22.24 -7.19
CA ILE A 278 -4.64 -21.41 -7.41
C ILE A 278 -4.29 -20.34 -8.44
N ARG A 279 -5.10 -20.26 -9.50
CA ARG A 279 -4.85 -19.35 -10.62
C ARG A 279 -5.19 -17.89 -10.29
N VAL A 280 -6.32 -17.64 -9.62
CA VAL A 280 -6.87 -16.30 -9.43
C VAL A 280 -6.91 -15.91 -7.97
N MET A 281 -6.33 -14.76 -7.63
CA MET A 281 -6.46 -14.11 -6.32
C MET A 281 -7.47 -12.98 -6.41
N VAL A 282 -8.61 -13.10 -5.72
CA VAL A 282 -9.57 -11.99 -5.58
C VAL A 282 -9.30 -11.26 -4.27
N ALA A 283 -8.96 -9.98 -4.33
CA ALA A 283 -8.46 -9.30 -3.16
C ALA A 283 -8.98 -7.87 -2.99
N THR A 284 -8.90 -7.36 -1.75
CA THR A 284 -8.93 -5.91 -1.52
C THR A 284 -7.51 -5.35 -1.67
N ASN A 285 -7.36 -4.02 -1.58
CA ASN A 285 -6.05 -3.34 -1.55
C ASN A 285 -5.08 -3.87 -0.47
N ALA A 286 -5.58 -4.64 0.52
CA ALA A 286 -4.74 -5.34 1.49
C ALA A 286 -3.83 -6.41 0.86
N PHE A 287 -4.18 -6.94 -0.31
CA PHE A 287 -3.33 -7.81 -1.12
C PHE A 287 -2.54 -6.94 -2.10
N GLY A 288 -1.43 -6.43 -1.63
CA GLY A 288 -0.77 -5.42 -2.43
C GLY A 288 0.72 -5.34 -2.17
N MET A 289 1.14 -4.43 -1.32
CA MET A 289 2.55 -4.19 -1.04
C MET A 289 3.24 -5.48 -0.55
N GLY A 290 4.41 -5.79 -1.11
CA GLY A 290 5.18 -6.98 -0.75
C GLY A 290 4.90 -8.26 -1.55
N ILE A 291 3.98 -8.26 -2.51
CA ILE A 291 3.77 -9.43 -3.37
C ILE A 291 4.81 -9.44 -4.48
N ASP A 292 5.59 -10.52 -4.53
CA ASP A 292 6.68 -10.70 -5.50
C ASP A 292 6.45 -11.95 -6.40
N LYS A 293 5.28 -11.99 -7.08
CA LYS A 293 5.03 -12.93 -8.18
C LYS A 293 5.27 -12.18 -9.48
N SER A 294 6.23 -12.65 -10.28
CA SER A 294 6.68 -11.96 -11.50
C SER A 294 5.77 -12.20 -12.69
N ASP A 295 5.15 -13.37 -12.78
CA ASP A 295 4.43 -13.90 -13.94
C ASP A 295 2.91 -13.68 -13.89
N VAL A 296 2.45 -12.63 -13.24
CA VAL A 296 1.03 -12.24 -13.25
C VAL A 296 0.65 -11.72 -14.63
N ARG A 297 -0.23 -12.46 -15.33
CA ARG A 297 -0.66 -12.09 -16.69
C ARG A 297 -1.80 -11.08 -16.72
N MET A 298 -2.61 -11.04 -15.66
CA MET A 298 -3.82 -10.23 -15.63
C MET A 298 -4.03 -9.56 -14.28
N VAL A 299 -4.32 -8.26 -14.30
CA VAL A 299 -4.81 -7.51 -13.14
C VAL A 299 -6.15 -6.88 -13.52
N ILE A 300 -7.23 -7.29 -12.86
CA ILE A 300 -8.58 -6.79 -13.15
C ILE A 300 -9.08 -5.96 -11.97
N HIS A 301 -9.54 -4.76 -12.24
CA HIS A 301 -10.27 -3.93 -11.28
C HIS A 301 -11.77 -4.03 -11.58
N ILE A 302 -12.51 -4.76 -10.74
CA ILE A 302 -13.97 -4.87 -10.87
C ILE A 302 -14.68 -3.68 -10.23
N ASP A 303 -14.05 -3.08 -9.22
CA ASP A 303 -14.43 -1.81 -8.63
C ASP A 303 -13.36 -0.77 -8.93
N CYS A 304 -13.79 0.41 -9.35
CA CYS A 304 -12.87 1.50 -9.65
C CYS A 304 -12.15 1.96 -8.37
N PRO A 305 -10.81 2.04 -8.35
CA PRO A 305 -10.06 2.56 -7.21
C PRO A 305 -10.31 4.05 -6.99
N ASP A 306 -9.88 4.59 -5.85
CA ASP A 306 -10.14 5.98 -5.47
C ASP A 306 -9.15 6.97 -6.06
N SER A 307 -8.06 6.48 -6.67
CA SER A 307 -7.01 7.31 -7.24
C SER A 307 -6.24 6.60 -8.36
N LEU A 308 -5.56 7.39 -9.20
CA LEU A 308 -4.67 6.85 -10.23
C LEU A 308 -3.41 6.22 -9.63
N GLU A 309 -2.94 6.69 -8.49
CA GLU A 309 -1.79 6.11 -7.79
C GLU A 309 -2.09 4.70 -7.32
N ALA A 310 -3.25 4.49 -6.68
CA ALA A 310 -3.70 3.16 -6.26
C ALA A 310 -3.87 2.23 -7.47
N TYR A 311 -4.55 2.72 -8.51
CA TYR A 311 -4.68 1.97 -9.77
C TYR A 311 -3.33 1.58 -10.36
N PHE A 312 -2.41 2.53 -10.49
CA PHE A 312 -1.08 2.30 -11.07
C PHE A 312 -0.25 1.31 -10.26
N GLN A 313 -0.28 1.42 -8.93
CA GLN A 313 0.43 0.51 -8.04
C GLN A 313 -0.12 -0.93 -8.11
N GLU A 314 -1.45 -1.08 -8.17
CA GLU A 314 -2.13 -2.37 -8.29
C GLU A 314 -1.94 -2.98 -9.67
N ALA A 315 -2.16 -2.22 -10.74
CA ALA A 315 -1.95 -2.61 -12.13
C ALA A 315 -0.49 -3.01 -12.41
N GLY A 316 0.46 -2.29 -11.81
CA GLY A 316 1.90 -2.53 -11.93
C GLY A 316 2.40 -3.88 -11.43
N ARG A 317 1.52 -4.71 -10.85
CA ARG A 317 1.82 -6.12 -10.48
C ARG A 317 1.85 -7.04 -11.68
N GLY A 318 1.20 -6.68 -12.77
CA GLY A 318 1.20 -7.44 -14.01
C GLY A 318 2.57 -7.41 -14.70
N GLY A 319 3.02 -8.56 -15.22
CA GLY A 319 4.16 -8.68 -16.13
C GLY A 319 5.50 -8.18 -15.59
N ARG A 320 5.85 -8.46 -14.35
CA ARG A 320 7.16 -8.07 -13.78
C ARG A 320 8.33 -8.83 -14.39
N ASP A 321 8.07 -9.97 -15.00
CA ASP A 321 9.03 -10.77 -15.76
C ASP A 321 9.38 -10.18 -17.14
N GLY A 322 8.67 -9.12 -17.57
CA GLY A 322 8.84 -8.50 -18.89
C GLY A 322 7.92 -9.05 -19.96
N GLU A 323 7.23 -10.16 -19.68
CA GLU A 323 6.27 -10.75 -20.62
C GLU A 323 4.96 -9.95 -20.65
N LYS A 324 4.22 -10.05 -21.76
CA LYS A 324 2.97 -9.32 -21.99
C LYS A 324 1.95 -9.60 -20.88
N ALA A 325 1.39 -8.55 -20.33
CA ALA A 325 0.35 -8.60 -19.31
C ALA A 325 -0.70 -7.50 -19.52
N TYR A 326 -1.85 -7.67 -18.88
CA TYR A 326 -2.99 -6.75 -19.04
C TYR A 326 -3.44 -6.22 -17.70
N ALA A 327 -3.71 -4.92 -17.64
CA ALA A 327 -4.37 -4.25 -16.54
C ALA A 327 -5.73 -3.76 -17.01
N VAL A 328 -6.79 -4.42 -16.59
CA VAL A 328 -8.16 -4.17 -17.05
C VAL A 328 -8.96 -3.48 -15.97
N LEU A 329 -9.51 -2.32 -16.27
CA LEU A 329 -10.48 -1.60 -15.44
C LEU A 329 -11.89 -1.82 -16.01
N LEU A 330 -12.75 -2.50 -15.28
CA LEU A 330 -14.16 -2.63 -15.63
C LEU A 330 -14.93 -1.43 -15.06
N TYR A 331 -15.51 -0.63 -15.94
CA TYR A 331 -16.12 0.66 -15.58
C TYR A 331 -17.56 0.78 -16.08
N ASN A 332 -18.38 1.48 -15.34
CA ASN A 332 -19.71 1.92 -15.77
C ASN A 332 -20.16 3.22 -15.07
N GLN A 333 -21.28 3.79 -15.50
CA GLN A 333 -21.79 5.04 -14.95
C GLN A 333 -22.11 4.93 -13.43
N SER A 334 -22.46 3.76 -12.93
CA SER A 334 -22.73 3.57 -11.49
C SER A 334 -21.46 3.69 -10.64
N ASP A 335 -20.28 3.41 -11.23
CA ASP A 335 -19.00 3.59 -10.51
C ASP A 335 -18.70 5.06 -10.29
N GLU A 336 -18.95 5.91 -11.28
CA GLU A 336 -18.79 7.36 -11.13
C GLU A 336 -19.69 7.89 -10.00
N ASN A 337 -20.98 7.51 -10.02
CA ASN A 337 -21.90 7.93 -8.97
C ASN A 337 -21.45 7.46 -7.58
N LYS A 338 -20.95 6.23 -7.46
CA LYS A 338 -20.40 5.70 -6.21
C LYS A 338 -19.14 6.45 -5.76
N LEU A 339 -18.24 6.75 -6.69
CA LEU A 339 -17.01 7.50 -6.41
C LEU A 339 -17.32 8.94 -5.95
N MET A 340 -18.25 9.63 -6.62
CA MET A 340 -18.66 10.97 -6.23
C MET A 340 -19.33 10.98 -4.84
N LYS A 341 -20.24 10.03 -4.57
CA LYS A 341 -20.86 9.87 -3.25
C LYS A 341 -19.86 9.63 -2.14
N ARG A 342 -18.75 8.95 -2.42
CA ARG A 342 -17.69 8.69 -1.44
C ARG A 342 -17.00 9.93 -0.93
N ILE A 343 -16.95 11.00 -1.71
CA ILE A 343 -16.39 12.27 -1.26
C ILE A 343 -17.16 12.74 -0.02
N ASP A 344 -18.50 12.70 -0.09
CA ASP A 344 -19.36 13.13 1.03
C ASP A 344 -19.42 12.10 2.18
N GLU A 345 -19.24 10.82 1.88
CA GLU A 345 -19.15 9.76 2.90
C GLU A 345 -17.81 9.83 3.66
N THR A 346 -16.70 10.13 2.96
CA THR A 346 -15.35 10.22 3.56
C THR A 346 -15.13 11.56 4.27
N PHE A 347 -15.73 12.63 3.75
CA PHE A 347 -15.66 13.97 4.32
C PHE A 347 -17.06 14.52 4.59
N PRO A 348 -17.76 13.97 5.61
CA PRO A 348 -19.05 14.51 6.03
C PRO A 348 -18.89 15.97 6.44
N ASP A 349 -19.96 16.73 6.42
CA ASP A 349 -19.96 18.13 6.82
C ASP A 349 -19.51 18.29 8.28
N LYS A 350 -18.94 19.46 8.60
CA LYS A 350 -18.35 19.73 9.92
C LYS A 350 -19.40 19.67 11.03
N GLU A 351 -20.63 20.06 10.75
CA GLU A 351 -21.72 20.00 11.73
C GLU A 351 -22.02 18.54 12.10
N PHE A 352 -22.09 17.65 11.11
CA PHE A 352 -22.26 16.22 11.37
C PHE A 352 -21.11 15.65 12.24
N ILE A 353 -19.86 16.07 11.99
CA ILE A 353 -18.71 15.59 12.79
C ILE A 353 -18.84 16.07 14.25
N LYS A 354 -19.27 17.30 14.46
CA LYS A 354 -19.53 17.85 15.81
C LYS A 354 -20.68 17.14 16.51
N ASP A 355 -21.75 16.84 15.78
CA ASP A 355 -22.88 16.05 16.28
C ASP A 355 -22.45 14.65 16.72
N VAL A 356 -21.62 13.97 15.90
CA VAL A 356 -21.05 12.66 16.27
C VAL A 356 -20.24 12.76 17.56
N TYR A 357 -19.39 13.79 17.72
CA TYR A 357 -18.62 13.98 18.93
C TYR A 357 -19.50 14.21 20.17
N GLU A 358 -20.53 15.04 20.04
CA GLU A 358 -21.49 15.31 21.12
C GLU A 358 -22.28 14.05 21.50
N HIS A 359 -22.77 13.30 20.50
CA HIS A 359 -23.50 12.05 20.72
C HIS A 359 -22.62 10.93 21.29
N LEU A 360 -21.31 10.90 20.99
CA LEU A 360 -20.39 9.98 21.66
C LEU A 360 -20.33 10.25 23.17
N ALA A 361 -20.28 11.53 23.54
CA ALA A 361 -20.25 11.91 24.92
C ALA A 361 -21.54 11.53 25.67
N TYR A 362 -22.69 11.68 25.05
CA TYR A 362 -23.96 11.20 25.60
C TYR A 362 -24.02 9.67 25.68
N PHE A 363 -23.54 8.99 24.64
CA PHE A 363 -23.52 7.53 24.59
C PHE A 363 -22.67 6.90 25.69
N PHE A 364 -21.52 7.51 26.00
CA PHE A 364 -20.61 7.09 27.06
C PHE A 364 -20.85 7.77 28.41
N GLN A 365 -21.79 8.69 28.49
CA GLN A 365 -22.10 9.48 29.69
C GLN A 365 -20.88 10.26 30.22
N VAL A 366 -20.10 10.87 29.34
CA VAL A 366 -18.93 11.68 29.69
C VAL A 366 -19.35 13.12 29.89
N ALA A 367 -19.09 13.69 31.06
CA ALA A 367 -19.40 15.09 31.35
C ALA A 367 -18.36 16.05 30.72
N VAL A 368 -18.77 17.30 30.44
CA VAL A 368 -17.87 18.35 29.94
C VAL A 368 -16.74 18.56 30.96
N GLY A 369 -15.51 18.71 30.47
CA GLY A 369 -14.30 18.86 31.28
C GLY A 369 -13.75 17.53 31.82
N SER A 370 -14.39 16.38 31.55
CA SER A 370 -13.93 15.06 31.99
C SER A 370 -13.55 14.16 30.81
N GLY A 371 -13.27 12.89 31.06
CA GLY A 371 -13.08 11.87 30.05
C GLY A 371 -11.64 11.71 29.54
N MET A 372 -10.73 12.63 29.80
CA MET A 372 -9.33 12.50 29.33
C MET A 372 -8.70 11.18 29.82
N GLY A 373 -8.14 10.42 28.89
CA GLY A 373 -7.53 9.11 29.15
C GLY A 373 -8.53 7.97 29.38
N GLN A 374 -9.82 8.23 29.45
CA GLN A 374 -10.83 7.19 29.58
C GLN A 374 -11.06 6.46 28.26
N THR A 375 -11.17 5.13 28.33
CA THR A 375 -11.36 4.26 27.17
C THR A 375 -12.70 3.52 27.27
N PHE A 376 -13.46 3.57 26.19
CA PHE A 376 -14.79 2.97 26.08
C PHE A 376 -14.83 1.96 24.94
N MET A 377 -15.48 0.83 25.17
CA MET A 377 -15.81 -0.09 24.07
C MET A 377 -16.86 0.58 23.18
N PHE A 378 -16.64 0.45 21.88
CA PHE A 378 -17.46 1.11 20.88
C PHE A 378 -17.99 0.12 19.85
N GLU A 379 -19.32 -0.03 19.81
CA GLU A 379 -20.03 -0.80 18.81
C GLU A 379 -20.70 0.19 17.85
N ILE A 380 -20.09 0.40 16.69
CA ILE A 380 -20.54 1.39 15.72
C ILE A 380 -22.00 1.15 15.28
N GLU A 381 -22.41 -0.13 15.13
CA GLU A 381 -23.76 -0.49 14.75
C GLU A 381 -24.78 -0.05 15.80
N LYS A 382 -24.46 -0.26 17.09
CA LYS A 382 -25.33 0.13 18.20
C LYS A 382 -25.44 1.65 18.32
N PHE A 383 -24.33 2.36 18.17
CA PHE A 383 -24.29 3.82 18.14
C PHE A 383 -25.13 4.36 16.98
N CYS A 384 -24.92 3.84 15.79
CA CYS A 384 -25.64 4.25 14.58
C CYS A 384 -27.15 3.94 14.68
N PHE A 385 -27.54 2.82 15.28
CA PHE A 385 -28.93 2.51 15.55
C PHE A 385 -29.58 3.51 16.49
N THR A 386 -28.88 3.88 17.57
CA THR A 386 -29.37 4.82 18.59
C THR A 386 -29.61 6.20 18.00
N TYR A 387 -28.68 6.73 17.19
CA TYR A 387 -28.75 8.09 16.65
C TYR A 387 -29.21 8.17 15.20
N LYS A 388 -29.63 7.04 14.59
CA LYS A 388 -30.09 6.91 13.20
C LYS A 388 -29.06 7.40 12.17
N TYR A 389 -27.79 7.04 12.40
CA TYR A 389 -26.69 7.37 11.52
C TYR A 389 -26.29 6.20 10.59
N PHE A 390 -25.58 6.51 9.50
CA PHE A 390 -24.96 5.52 8.63
C PHE A 390 -23.54 5.21 9.11
N PRO A 391 -23.18 3.92 9.32
CA PRO A 391 -21.87 3.51 9.88
C PRO A 391 -20.67 4.08 9.14
N THR A 392 -20.69 4.12 7.80
CA THR A 392 -19.58 4.66 7.00
C THR A 392 -19.31 6.14 7.26
N ARG A 393 -20.35 6.97 7.42
CA ARG A 393 -20.21 8.39 7.74
C ARG A 393 -19.72 8.61 9.17
N VAL A 394 -20.16 7.77 10.11
CA VAL A 394 -19.70 7.83 11.51
C VAL A 394 -18.24 7.41 11.59
N ASP A 395 -17.82 6.33 10.94
CA ASP A 395 -16.42 5.92 10.88
C ASP A 395 -15.52 7.05 10.35
N SER A 396 -15.94 7.71 9.26
CA SER A 396 -15.22 8.87 8.71
C SER A 396 -15.14 10.05 9.69
N ALA A 397 -16.24 10.36 10.39
CA ALA A 397 -16.26 11.42 11.41
C ALA A 397 -15.32 11.10 12.59
N LEU A 398 -15.29 9.84 13.06
CA LEU A 398 -14.38 9.39 14.11
C LEU A 398 -12.91 9.54 13.71
N ARG A 399 -12.56 9.15 12.48
CA ARG A 399 -11.20 9.32 11.96
C ARG A 399 -10.80 10.80 11.82
N ILE A 400 -11.74 11.68 11.48
CA ILE A 400 -11.48 13.13 11.44
C ILE A 400 -11.29 13.67 12.84
N LEU A 401 -12.10 13.27 13.82
CA LEU A 401 -11.95 13.63 15.24
C LEU A 401 -10.63 13.13 15.83
N GLU A 402 -10.21 11.92 15.47
CA GLU A 402 -8.90 11.36 15.85
C GLU A 402 -7.76 12.22 15.30
N ARG A 403 -7.78 12.54 14.01
CA ARG A 403 -6.76 13.40 13.37
C ARG A 403 -6.77 14.82 13.92
N SER A 404 -7.92 15.29 14.39
CA SER A 404 -8.07 16.59 15.08
C SER A 404 -7.63 16.52 16.55
N GLY A 405 -7.23 15.34 17.05
CA GLY A 405 -6.69 15.14 18.40
C GLY A 405 -7.74 15.18 19.51
N TYR A 406 -9.00 14.84 19.25
CA TYR A 406 -10.07 14.76 20.25
C TYR A 406 -10.20 13.38 20.86
N ILE A 407 -10.03 12.36 20.04
CA ILE A 407 -10.16 10.95 20.42
C ILE A 407 -9.04 10.12 19.81
N HIS A 408 -8.84 8.93 20.34
CA HIS A 408 -8.16 7.83 19.66
C HIS A 408 -9.19 6.75 19.35
N TYR A 409 -9.28 6.32 18.09
CA TYR A 409 -10.27 5.35 17.61
C TYR A 409 -9.59 4.12 17.01
N GLU A 410 -9.73 2.97 17.69
CA GLU A 410 -9.21 1.69 17.24
C GLU A 410 -10.38 0.81 16.74
N ASP A 411 -10.48 0.63 15.43
CA ASP A 411 -11.57 -0.11 14.77
C ASP A 411 -11.27 -1.60 14.54
N ASN A 412 -10.00 -2.00 14.62
CA ASN A 412 -9.58 -3.38 14.38
C ASN A 412 -8.63 -3.88 15.48
N PRO A 413 -9.15 -4.26 16.64
CA PRO A 413 -8.34 -4.72 17.76
C PRO A 413 -7.84 -6.16 17.55
N ASP A 414 -7.04 -6.43 16.51
CA ASP A 414 -6.32 -7.70 16.32
C ASP A 414 -5.13 -7.82 17.29
N GLY A 415 -5.21 -7.13 18.42
CA GLY A 415 -4.19 -7.05 19.43
C GLY A 415 -4.40 -8.04 20.56
N LYS A 416 -3.30 -8.68 21.03
CA LYS A 416 -3.21 -9.27 22.36
C LYS A 416 -3.70 -8.24 23.39
N ALA A 417 -4.27 -8.67 24.51
CA ALA A 417 -4.58 -7.79 25.62
C ALA A 417 -3.37 -6.92 25.98
N ARG A 418 -3.58 -5.68 26.33
CA ARG A 418 -2.49 -4.77 26.70
C ARG A 418 -2.79 -4.04 28.00
N ILE A 419 -1.72 -3.79 28.75
CA ILE A 419 -1.79 -3.17 30.08
C ILE A 419 -0.72 -2.10 30.22
N ARG A 420 -1.06 -1.03 30.97
CA ARG A 420 -0.13 -0.03 31.48
C ARG A 420 -0.47 0.23 32.95
N PHE A 421 0.52 0.39 33.82
CA PHE A 421 0.31 0.89 35.17
C PHE A 421 0.18 2.41 35.17
N ASN A 422 -0.86 2.93 35.83
CA ASN A 422 -1.11 4.36 35.96
C ASN A 422 -0.48 4.94 37.23
N ILE A 423 -0.04 4.09 38.13
CA ILE A 423 0.64 4.45 39.37
C ILE A 423 2.14 4.19 39.27
N SER A 424 2.94 4.89 40.10
CA SER A 424 4.37 4.64 40.13
C SER A 424 4.71 3.27 40.76
N ARG A 425 5.94 2.76 40.50
CA ARG A 425 6.39 1.51 41.09
C ARG A 425 6.40 1.57 42.63
N ASN A 426 6.68 2.74 43.23
CA ASN A 426 6.70 2.90 44.68
C ASN A 426 5.27 2.87 45.24
N ASP A 427 4.32 3.49 44.56
CA ASP A 427 2.92 3.50 44.99
C ASP A 427 2.29 2.12 44.93
N LEU A 428 2.76 1.26 44.05
CA LEU A 428 2.30 -0.13 43.95
C LEU A 428 2.57 -0.93 45.22
N TYR A 429 3.71 -0.70 45.89
CA TYR A 429 4.03 -1.33 47.20
C TYR A 429 3.24 -0.79 48.36
N LEU A 430 2.61 0.37 48.21
CA LEU A 430 1.79 1.04 49.22
C LEU A 430 0.29 0.76 49.06
N LEU A 431 -0.09 -0.11 48.09
CA LEU A 431 -1.49 -0.45 47.88
C LEU A 431 -2.04 -1.24 49.08
N GLU A 432 -2.99 -0.63 49.80
CA GLU A 432 -3.80 -1.30 50.80
C GLU A 432 -4.97 -2.06 50.15
N ASN A 433 -5.43 -3.15 50.80
CA ASN A 433 -6.56 -3.97 50.35
C ASN A 433 -6.37 -4.67 49.00
N VAL A 434 -5.20 -5.22 48.74
CA VAL A 434 -4.93 -6.14 47.61
C VAL A 434 -5.16 -7.56 48.08
N SER A 435 -6.02 -8.31 47.38
CA SER A 435 -6.22 -9.75 47.67
C SER A 435 -5.02 -10.58 47.19
N GLU A 436 -4.81 -11.77 47.80
CA GLU A 436 -3.74 -12.68 47.36
C GLU A 436 -3.82 -13.01 45.85
N LYS A 437 -5.04 -13.09 45.31
CA LYS A 437 -5.26 -13.33 43.87
C LYS A 437 -4.85 -12.14 43.00
N GLU A 438 -5.16 -10.92 43.45
CA GLU A 438 -4.73 -9.70 42.75
C GLU A 438 -3.21 -9.56 42.80
N GLU A 439 -2.59 -9.84 43.96
CA GLU A 439 -1.14 -9.83 44.13
C GLU A 439 -0.45 -10.84 43.21
N SER A 440 -1.02 -12.05 43.07
CA SER A 440 -0.52 -13.08 42.16
C SER A 440 -0.54 -12.64 40.71
N VAL A 441 -1.63 -11.98 40.27
CA VAL A 441 -1.75 -11.42 38.90
C VAL A 441 -0.76 -10.27 38.70
N ILE A 442 -0.67 -9.32 39.65
CA ILE A 442 0.28 -8.19 39.58
C ILE A 442 1.72 -8.71 39.52
N THR A 443 2.07 -9.67 40.38
CA THR A 443 3.40 -10.29 40.38
C THR A 443 3.68 -11.03 39.06
N GLY A 444 2.69 -11.75 38.55
CA GLY A 444 2.78 -12.41 37.25
C GLY A 444 3.05 -11.42 36.11
N LEU A 445 2.38 -10.27 36.12
CA LEU A 445 2.61 -9.19 35.13
C LEU A 445 4.02 -8.61 35.25
N LEU A 446 4.45 -8.25 36.48
CA LEU A 446 5.75 -7.61 36.70
C LEU A 446 6.94 -8.52 36.40
N ARG A 447 6.80 -9.83 36.63
CA ARG A 447 7.86 -10.81 36.33
C ARG A 447 8.02 -11.11 34.84
N ASN A 448 6.92 -11.13 34.10
CA ASN A 448 6.91 -11.57 32.71
C ASN A 448 6.94 -10.42 31.69
N TYR A 449 6.57 -9.20 32.11
CA TYR A 449 6.48 -8.07 31.20
C TYR A 449 7.24 -6.87 31.74
N GLY A 450 8.17 -6.32 30.93
CA GLY A 450 8.87 -5.08 31.24
C GLY A 450 8.22 -3.87 30.60
N GLY A 451 8.35 -2.67 31.23
CA GLY A 451 7.87 -1.42 30.65
C GLY A 451 6.42 -1.06 30.96
N LEU A 452 5.77 -1.84 31.82
CA LEU A 452 4.37 -1.66 32.22
C LEU A 452 4.06 -0.29 32.85
N PHE A 453 5.06 0.41 33.38
CA PHE A 453 4.89 1.76 34.00
C PHE A 453 5.12 2.91 33.02
N THR A 454 5.63 2.64 31.83
CA THR A 454 6.01 3.69 30.86
C THR A 454 5.12 3.68 29.63
N ASP A 455 4.64 2.48 29.20
CA ASP A 455 3.84 2.36 27.99
C ASP A 455 2.90 1.14 28.08
N TYR A 456 1.93 1.06 27.15
CA TYR A 456 1.09 -0.13 27.01
C TYR A 456 1.93 -1.33 26.55
N VAL A 457 1.88 -2.40 27.34
CA VAL A 457 2.57 -3.66 27.03
C VAL A 457 1.54 -4.71 26.66
N TYR A 458 1.77 -5.40 25.55
CA TYR A 458 0.95 -6.53 25.14
C TYR A 458 1.20 -7.71 26.09
N ILE A 459 0.10 -8.27 26.61
CA ILE A 459 0.14 -9.43 27.50
C ILE A 459 -0.51 -10.65 26.83
N ASP A 460 -0.04 -11.83 27.22
CA ASP A 460 -0.70 -13.08 26.95
C ASP A 460 -1.48 -13.49 28.20
N GLU A 461 -2.81 -13.37 28.15
CA GLU A 461 -3.68 -13.73 29.27
C GLU A 461 -3.46 -15.19 29.69
N SER A 462 -3.16 -16.11 28.74
CA SER A 462 -2.92 -17.51 29.03
C SER A 462 -1.61 -17.76 29.80
N LEU A 463 -0.62 -16.88 29.64
CA LEU A 463 0.60 -16.92 30.45
C LEU A 463 0.30 -16.48 31.89
N ILE A 464 -0.50 -15.40 32.05
CA ILE A 464 -0.90 -14.92 33.37
C ILE A 464 -1.79 -15.96 34.09
N GLU A 465 -2.72 -16.62 33.40
CA GLU A 465 -3.50 -17.75 33.90
C GLU A 465 -2.59 -18.85 34.54
N ARG A 466 -1.56 -19.25 33.81
CA ARG A 466 -0.61 -20.27 34.26
C ARG A 466 0.25 -19.85 35.45
N VAL A 467 0.72 -18.58 35.43
CA VAL A 467 1.63 -18.07 36.46
C VAL A 467 0.89 -17.71 37.76
N SER A 468 -0.37 -17.28 37.65
CA SER A 468 -1.20 -16.95 38.81
C SER A 468 -2.03 -18.12 39.34
N GLU A 469 -2.02 -19.25 38.64
CA GLU A 469 -2.85 -20.45 38.95
C GLU A 469 -4.36 -20.15 38.98
N LEU A 470 -4.79 -19.15 38.22
CA LEU A 470 -6.17 -18.70 38.11
C LEU A 470 -6.74 -19.06 36.74
N ASN A 471 -8.06 -19.22 36.64
CA ASN A 471 -8.70 -19.41 35.37
C ASN A 471 -8.85 -18.05 34.62
N ARG A 472 -9.08 -18.10 33.31
CA ARG A 472 -9.18 -16.94 32.45
C ARG A 472 -10.20 -15.90 32.90
N GLN A 473 -11.35 -16.37 33.38
CA GLN A 473 -12.41 -15.47 33.84
C GLN A 473 -11.99 -14.71 35.10
N GLN A 474 -11.28 -15.38 36.04
CA GLN A 474 -10.75 -14.76 37.24
C GLN A 474 -9.67 -13.74 36.91
N VAL A 475 -8.71 -14.06 36.06
CA VAL A 475 -7.68 -13.13 35.59
C VAL A 475 -8.33 -11.90 34.93
N TYR A 476 -9.28 -12.11 34.04
CA TYR A 476 -10.01 -11.02 33.38
C TYR A 476 -10.73 -10.10 34.39
N MET A 477 -11.43 -10.68 35.36
CA MET A 477 -12.15 -9.89 36.38
C MET A 477 -11.21 -9.10 37.28
N ILE A 478 -10.06 -9.66 37.63
CA ILE A 478 -9.03 -8.98 38.43
C ILE A 478 -8.45 -7.81 37.63
N LEU A 479 -8.05 -8.02 36.38
CA LEU A 479 -7.53 -6.95 35.53
C LEU A 479 -8.55 -5.82 35.35
N LYS A 480 -9.82 -6.17 35.16
CA LYS A 480 -10.91 -5.19 35.08
C LYS A 480 -11.10 -4.41 36.39
N ASN A 481 -11.00 -5.08 37.54
CA ASN A 481 -11.13 -4.44 38.84
C ASN A 481 -9.95 -3.48 39.14
N LEU A 482 -8.72 -3.91 38.84
CA LEU A 482 -7.53 -3.07 38.93
C LEU A 482 -7.63 -1.82 38.01
N SER A 483 -8.23 -2.00 36.85
CA SER A 483 -8.49 -0.89 35.90
C SER A 483 -9.56 0.05 36.42
N ALA A 484 -10.64 -0.45 37.01
CA ALA A 484 -11.69 0.37 37.64
C ALA A 484 -11.17 1.19 38.82
N ARG A 485 -10.15 0.69 39.51
CA ARG A 485 -9.43 1.35 40.60
C ARG A 485 -8.34 2.33 40.13
N HIS A 486 -8.20 2.52 38.80
CA HIS A 486 -7.16 3.35 38.17
C HIS A 486 -5.71 2.92 38.50
N ILE A 487 -5.49 1.70 38.95
CA ILE A 487 -4.16 1.14 39.22
C ILE A 487 -3.47 0.81 37.89
N ILE A 488 -4.23 0.25 36.94
CA ILE A 488 -3.78 -0.07 35.60
C ILE A 488 -4.77 0.47 34.57
N ASP A 489 -4.29 0.69 33.34
CA ASP A 489 -5.13 0.74 32.16
C ASP A 489 -5.11 -0.64 31.49
N PHE A 490 -6.24 -1.32 31.49
CA PHE A 490 -6.38 -2.65 30.90
C PHE A 490 -7.25 -2.58 29.65
N ILE A 491 -6.65 -2.92 28.51
CA ILE A 491 -7.35 -3.09 27.25
C ILE A 491 -7.40 -4.59 26.98
N PRO A 492 -8.55 -5.24 27.17
CA PRO A 492 -8.68 -6.69 27.01
C PRO A 492 -8.53 -7.10 25.56
N ARG A 493 -8.11 -8.36 25.33
CA ARG A 493 -8.18 -9.00 24.03
C ARG A 493 -9.65 -9.08 23.60
N ARG A 494 -10.10 -8.14 22.77
CA ARG A 494 -11.45 -8.15 22.23
C ARG A 494 -11.44 -7.81 20.75
N LYS A 495 -12.36 -8.45 20.02
CA LYS A 495 -12.73 -8.11 18.64
C LYS A 495 -13.62 -6.85 18.57
N THR A 496 -13.76 -6.12 19.65
CA THR A 496 -14.65 -4.96 19.74
C THR A 496 -13.83 -3.68 19.68
N PRO A 497 -14.09 -2.78 18.73
CA PRO A 497 -13.48 -1.45 18.64
C PRO A 497 -13.60 -0.65 19.94
N TYR A 498 -12.70 0.31 20.13
CA TYR A 498 -12.75 1.20 21.28
C TYR A 498 -12.43 2.64 20.91
N ILE A 499 -12.92 3.57 21.77
CA ILE A 499 -12.63 5.00 21.68
C ILE A 499 -12.03 5.46 23.01
N SER A 500 -10.94 6.22 22.95
CA SER A 500 -10.34 6.89 24.11
C SER A 500 -10.33 8.38 23.88
N TYR A 501 -10.72 9.16 24.90
CA TYR A 501 -10.60 10.61 24.84
C TYR A 501 -9.15 11.03 25.09
N THR A 502 -8.56 11.77 24.16
CA THR A 502 -7.16 12.24 24.25
C THR A 502 -7.03 13.56 25.00
N ARG A 503 -8.14 14.27 25.18
CA ARG A 503 -8.27 15.52 25.94
C ARG A 503 -9.58 15.53 26.73
N PRO A 504 -9.77 16.46 27.73
CA PRO A 504 -11.06 16.63 28.38
C PRO A 504 -12.16 16.92 27.35
N ARG A 505 -13.35 16.33 27.56
CA ARG A 505 -14.50 16.59 26.69
C ARG A 505 -14.82 18.08 26.66
N GLU A 506 -14.97 18.63 25.48
CA GLU A 506 -15.52 19.96 25.21
C GLU A 506 -16.96 19.84 24.70
N ASP A 507 -17.71 20.96 24.73
CA ASP A 507 -19.00 21.01 24.03
C ASP A 507 -18.81 20.90 22.52
N GLY A 508 -19.73 20.21 21.82
CA GLY A 508 -19.60 19.95 20.39
C GLY A 508 -19.41 21.21 19.54
N PHE A 509 -20.05 22.34 19.92
CA PHE A 509 -19.89 23.61 19.19
C PHE A 509 -18.47 24.21 19.31
N ARG A 510 -17.70 23.84 20.36
CA ARG A 510 -16.30 24.27 20.55
C ARG A 510 -15.29 23.40 19.79
N VAL A 511 -15.74 22.28 19.23
CA VAL A 511 -14.86 21.40 18.45
C VAL A 511 -14.34 22.13 17.23
N ILE A 512 -13.02 22.27 17.15
CA ILE A 512 -12.32 22.89 16.01
C ILE A 512 -11.73 21.78 15.16
N ILE A 513 -12.13 21.72 13.90
CA ILE A 513 -11.58 20.80 12.91
C ILE A 513 -10.58 21.61 12.09
N PRO A 514 -9.27 21.32 12.17
CA PRO A 514 -8.26 22.04 11.41
C PRO A 514 -8.50 21.97 9.90
N GLU A 515 -8.17 23.04 9.19
CA GLU A 515 -8.32 23.14 7.72
C GLU A 515 -7.53 22.01 7.01
N GLU A 516 -6.34 21.69 7.50
CA GLU A 516 -5.48 20.63 6.97
C GLU A 516 -6.11 19.25 7.12
N VAL A 517 -6.96 19.03 8.14
CA VAL A 517 -7.61 17.74 8.40
C VAL A 517 -8.84 17.53 7.54
N TRP A 518 -9.58 18.59 7.20
CA TRP A 518 -10.85 18.47 6.47
C TRP A 518 -10.81 19.11 5.09
N GLU A 519 -10.64 20.45 4.96
CA GLU A 519 -10.75 21.17 3.68
C GLU A 519 -9.67 20.74 2.69
N VAL A 520 -8.42 20.78 3.11
CA VAL A 520 -7.28 20.44 2.25
C VAL A 520 -7.40 18.99 1.80
N ARG A 521 -7.69 18.08 2.73
CA ARG A 521 -7.81 16.64 2.40
C ARG A 521 -9.04 16.34 1.55
N LYS A 522 -10.19 17.01 1.77
CA LYS A 522 -11.37 16.87 0.92
C LYS A 522 -11.07 17.31 -0.50
N LYS A 523 -10.37 18.44 -0.67
CA LYS A 523 -9.95 18.93 -2.00
C LYS A 523 -9.04 17.94 -2.72
N GLN A 524 -8.06 17.38 -2.01
CA GLN A 524 -7.13 16.38 -2.55
C GLN A 524 -7.87 15.11 -2.96
N PHE A 525 -8.66 14.54 -2.06
CA PHE A 525 -9.44 13.34 -2.33
C PHE A 525 -10.39 13.52 -3.53
N THR A 526 -11.02 14.70 -3.62
CA THR A 526 -11.86 15.06 -4.77
C THR A 526 -11.06 15.10 -6.07
N ALA A 527 -9.84 15.64 -6.05
CA ALA A 527 -8.96 15.67 -7.21
C ALA A 527 -8.55 14.26 -7.66
N HIS A 528 -8.20 13.36 -6.72
CA HIS A 528 -7.89 11.95 -7.00
C HIS A 528 -9.08 11.22 -7.64
N ILE A 529 -10.28 11.38 -7.07
CA ILE A 529 -11.51 10.79 -7.63
C ILE A 529 -11.79 11.31 -9.05
N LYS A 530 -11.66 12.62 -9.29
CA LYS A 530 -11.85 13.20 -10.62
C LYS A 530 -10.82 12.69 -11.63
N SER A 531 -9.58 12.50 -11.20
CA SER A 531 -8.49 12.02 -12.07
C SER A 531 -8.74 10.58 -12.54
N ILE A 532 -9.17 9.68 -11.67
CA ILE A 532 -9.49 8.30 -12.06
C ILE A 532 -10.74 8.22 -12.92
N ILE A 533 -11.76 9.05 -12.68
CA ILE A 533 -12.95 9.14 -13.54
C ILE A 533 -12.56 9.64 -14.93
N SER A 534 -11.75 10.70 -15.02
CA SER A 534 -11.24 11.22 -16.29
C SER A 534 -10.43 10.17 -17.04
N TYR A 535 -9.59 9.39 -16.35
CA TYR A 535 -8.86 8.27 -16.94
C TYR A 535 -9.79 7.19 -17.50
N ALA A 536 -10.81 6.79 -16.73
CA ALA A 536 -11.75 5.77 -17.13
C ALA A 536 -12.61 6.16 -18.35
N LYS A 537 -12.96 7.44 -18.45
CA LYS A 537 -13.77 8.00 -19.55
C LYS A 537 -12.97 8.43 -20.78
N ASN A 538 -11.64 8.48 -20.68
CA ASN A 538 -10.80 8.88 -21.79
C ASN A 538 -10.89 7.88 -22.95
N ASP A 539 -11.03 8.37 -24.17
CA ASP A 539 -11.12 7.61 -25.41
C ASP A 539 -10.16 8.10 -26.52
N SER A 540 -9.36 9.14 -26.22
CA SER A 540 -8.58 9.87 -27.23
C SER A 540 -7.08 9.92 -26.93
N ILE A 541 -6.69 9.77 -25.66
CA ILE A 541 -5.29 9.84 -25.22
C ILE A 541 -4.81 8.45 -24.83
N CYS A 542 -3.65 8.01 -25.33
CA CYS A 542 -3.04 6.75 -24.91
C CYS A 542 -3.03 6.59 -23.38
N ARG A 543 -3.52 5.44 -22.87
CA ARG A 543 -3.65 5.17 -21.43
C ARG A 543 -2.33 5.29 -20.70
N SER A 544 -1.25 4.72 -21.26
CA SER A 544 0.08 4.82 -20.68
C SER A 544 0.55 6.27 -20.62
N ARG A 545 0.37 7.04 -21.71
CA ARG A 545 0.75 8.45 -21.76
C ARG A 545 -0.01 9.29 -20.72
N GLN A 546 -1.30 9.05 -20.54
CA GLN A 546 -2.10 9.73 -19.52
C GLN A 546 -1.59 9.46 -18.10
N LEU A 547 -1.23 8.20 -17.79
CA LEU A 547 -0.64 7.84 -16.50
C LEU A 547 0.74 8.49 -16.30
N LEU A 548 1.62 8.43 -17.31
CA LEU A 548 2.95 9.07 -17.25
C LEU A 548 2.85 10.59 -17.04
N SER A 549 1.93 11.24 -17.74
CA SER A 549 1.67 12.67 -17.58
C SER A 549 1.17 13.02 -16.16
N TYR A 550 0.32 12.17 -15.59
CA TYR A 550 -0.16 12.34 -14.22
C TYR A 550 0.99 12.31 -13.19
N PHE A 551 1.99 11.43 -13.39
CA PHE A 551 3.20 11.37 -12.56
C PHE A 551 4.29 12.37 -12.98
N GLY A 552 3.93 13.38 -13.78
CA GLY A 552 4.82 14.48 -14.16
C GLY A 552 5.90 14.10 -15.18
N GLU A 553 5.71 13.02 -15.96
CA GLU A 553 6.58 12.76 -17.10
C GLU A 553 6.12 13.56 -18.33
N LYS A 554 7.08 14.23 -18.97
CA LYS A 554 6.82 14.94 -20.23
C LYS A 554 6.74 13.92 -21.37
N THR A 555 5.54 13.70 -21.90
CA THR A 555 5.27 12.75 -22.98
C THR A 555 4.81 13.47 -24.24
N LYS A 556 5.05 12.87 -25.41
CA LYS A 556 4.62 13.34 -26.73
C LYS A 556 3.75 12.27 -27.39
N MET A 557 3.04 12.60 -28.49
CA MET A 557 2.21 11.64 -29.22
C MET A 557 3.02 10.44 -29.74
N LYS A 558 4.28 10.63 -30.14
CA LYS A 558 5.19 9.55 -30.54
C LYS A 558 5.52 8.55 -29.40
N ASP A 559 5.17 8.88 -28.15
CA ASP A 559 5.39 8.03 -26.99
C ASP A 559 4.13 7.17 -26.66
N ASP A 560 3.16 7.08 -27.57
CA ASP A 560 1.99 6.24 -27.44
C ASP A 560 2.39 4.76 -27.39
N CYS A 561 1.76 4.00 -26.48
CA CYS A 561 2.23 2.64 -26.15
C CYS A 561 1.91 1.61 -27.27
N GLY A 562 0.96 1.88 -28.14
CA GLY A 562 0.54 1.00 -29.21
C GLY A 562 -0.24 -0.26 -28.81
N ILE A 563 -0.42 -0.50 -27.51
CA ILE A 563 -0.99 -1.76 -26.97
C ILE A 563 -2.20 -1.56 -26.04
N CYS A 564 -2.53 -0.33 -25.65
CA CYS A 564 -3.74 -0.06 -24.86
C CYS A 564 -5.00 -0.03 -25.77
N ASP A 565 -6.18 -0.11 -25.14
CA ASP A 565 -7.47 -0.02 -25.84
C ASP A 565 -7.53 1.17 -26.80
N VAL A 566 -7.24 2.37 -26.32
CA VAL A 566 -7.28 3.61 -27.12
C VAL A 566 -6.35 3.54 -28.34
N CYS A 567 -5.11 3.06 -28.16
CA CYS A 567 -4.17 2.94 -29.27
C CYS A 567 -4.63 1.92 -30.31
N ILE A 568 -5.23 0.80 -29.87
CA ILE A 568 -5.75 -0.24 -30.74
C ILE A 568 -6.97 0.28 -31.50
N ASP A 569 -7.91 0.91 -30.80
CA ASP A 569 -9.14 1.46 -31.39
C ASP A 569 -8.84 2.55 -32.45
N HIS A 570 -7.80 3.35 -32.22
CA HIS A 570 -7.36 4.34 -33.22
C HIS A 570 -6.64 3.71 -34.42
N LYS A 571 -5.97 2.58 -34.26
CA LYS A 571 -5.32 1.86 -35.37
C LYS A 571 -6.30 1.13 -36.29
N ILE A 572 -7.39 0.59 -35.74
CA ILE A 572 -8.41 -0.12 -36.52
C ILE A 572 -9.06 0.77 -37.59
N PRO A 573 -9.58 2.00 -37.30
CA PRO A 573 -10.11 2.88 -38.33
C PRO A 573 -9.06 3.28 -39.38
N GLN A 574 -7.81 3.52 -38.94
CA GLN A 574 -6.72 3.85 -39.87
C GLN A 574 -6.40 2.69 -40.81
N LYS A 575 -6.33 1.45 -40.32
CA LYS A 575 -6.16 0.24 -41.15
C LYS A 575 -7.29 0.07 -42.17
N GLN A 576 -8.55 0.25 -41.70
CA GLN A 576 -9.71 0.17 -42.63
C GLN A 576 -9.67 1.25 -43.71
N THR A 577 -9.20 2.44 -43.38
CA THR A 577 -9.01 3.51 -44.38
C THR A 577 -7.91 3.11 -45.39
N ILE A 578 -6.76 2.60 -44.91
CA ILE A 578 -5.68 2.11 -45.76
C ILE A 578 -6.17 0.99 -46.67
N ILE A 579 -6.88 0.00 -46.13
CA ILE A 579 -7.48 -1.09 -46.93
C ILE A 579 -8.42 -0.53 -48.02
N SER A 580 -9.29 0.41 -47.64
CA SER A 580 -10.22 1.04 -48.58
C SER A 580 -9.50 1.78 -49.71
N GLU A 581 -8.43 2.54 -49.39
CA GLU A 581 -7.65 3.28 -50.36
C GLU A 581 -6.83 2.36 -51.29
N ILE A 582 -6.28 1.24 -50.76
CA ILE A 582 -5.61 0.23 -51.55
C ILE A 582 -6.60 -0.44 -52.51
N LEU A 583 -7.77 -0.86 -52.03
CA LEU A 583 -8.82 -1.46 -52.87
C LEU A 583 -9.35 -0.49 -53.93
N ASP A 584 -9.45 0.80 -53.60
CA ASP A 584 -9.82 1.84 -54.56
C ASP A 584 -8.77 2.02 -55.68
N LEU A 585 -7.49 1.88 -55.34
CA LEU A 585 -6.39 1.90 -56.31
C LEU A 585 -6.42 0.68 -57.19
N LEU A 586 -6.81 -0.48 -56.67
CA LEU A 586 -6.85 -1.77 -57.41
C LEU A 586 -8.17 -2.00 -58.16
N LYS A 587 -9.15 -1.09 -58.09
CA LYS A 587 -10.47 -1.23 -58.75
C LYS A 587 -10.44 -1.32 -60.26
N ASP A 588 -9.36 -0.89 -60.93
CA ASP A 588 -9.22 -0.94 -62.37
C ASP A 588 -8.86 -2.35 -62.91
N GLY A 589 -8.61 -3.30 -61.99
CA GLY A 589 -8.31 -4.70 -62.32
C GLY A 589 -6.96 -4.91 -63.01
N LYS A 590 -6.07 -3.93 -62.98
CA LYS A 590 -4.74 -4.02 -63.56
C LYS A 590 -3.68 -4.34 -62.52
N PRO A 591 -2.55 -4.98 -62.92
CA PRO A 591 -1.42 -5.13 -62.01
C PRO A 591 -0.78 -3.79 -61.69
N HIS A 592 -0.74 -3.40 -60.39
CA HIS A 592 -0.09 -2.20 -59.91
C HIS A 592 1.27 -2.51 -59.26
N ASP A 593 2.24 -1.62 -59.45
CA ASP A 593 3.55 -1.75 -58.80
C ASP A 593 3.44 -1.44 -57.30
N ILE A 594 4.09 -2.24 -56.47
CA ILE A 594 4.09 -2.03 -54.99
C ILE A 594 4.56 -0.61 -54.65
N THR A 595 5.45 -0.03 -55.45
CA THR A 595 5.95 1.33 -55.25
C THR A 595 4.86 2.42 -55.43
N GLU A 596 3.76 2.13 -56.09
CA GLU A 596 2.63 3.06 -56.26
C GLU A 596 1.90 3.27 -54.90
N LEU A 597 1.96 2.30 -53.98
CA LEU A 597 1.41 2.42 -52.64
C LEU A 597 2.13 3.50 -51.80
N ASN A 598 3.36 3.88 -52.13
CA ASN A 598 4.06 4.99 -51.47
C ASN A 598 3.38 6.34 -51.69
N GLN A 599 2.45 6.45 -52.64
CA GLN A 599 1.66 7.67 -52.88
C GLN A 599 0.62 7.86 -51.77
N LEU A 600 0.24 6.84 -51.05
CA LEU A 600 -0.78 6.86 -49.98
C LEU A 600 -0.27 7.52 -48.66
N LYS A 601 1.02 7.87 -48.56
CA LYS A 601 1.63 8.66 -47.45
C LYS A 601 1.40 8.10 -46.03
N TYR A 602 1.27 6.79 -45.91
CA TYR A 602 1.21 6.11 -44.60
C TYR A 602 2.60 5.66 -44.14
N ASP A 603 2.72 5.33 -42.83
CA ASP A 603 3.95 4.79 -42.28
C ASP A 603 4.23 3.40 -42.92
N SER A 604 5.50 3.12 -43.18
CA SER A 604 5.92 1.85 -43.79
C SER A 604 5.56 0.62 -42.94
N GLU A 605 5.57 0.72 -41.62
CA GLU A 605 5.16 -0.38 -40.71
C GLU A 605 3.65 -0.63 -40.78
N ASP A 606 2.83 0.41 -40.79
CA ASP A 606 1.38 0.30 -40.90
C ASP A 606 0.96 -0.24 -42.27
N MET A 607 1.62 0.21 -43.34
CA MET A 607 1.40 -0.27 -44.71
C MET A 607 1.76 -1.74 -44.82
N ALA A 608 2.94 -2.17 -44.37
CA ALA A 608 3.37 -3.56 -44.41
C ALA A 608 2.40 -4.47 -43.64
N SER A 609 1.98 -4.05 -42.42
CA SER A 609 1.01 -4.83 -41.63
C SER A 609 -0.34 -4.99 -42.31
N VAL A 610 -0.82 -3.95 -43.03
CA VAL A 610 -2.09 -4.03 -43.76
C VAL A 610 -1.95 -4.90 -44.99
N LEU A 611 -0.85 -4.82 -45.73
CA LEU A 611 -0.61 -5.67 -46.91
C LEU A 611 -0.51 -7.15 -46.55
N GLU A 612 0.20 -7.48 -45.43
CA GLU A 612 0.26 -8.87 -44.93
C GLU A 612 -1.14 -9.41 -44.60
N GLU A 613 -1.98 -8.60 -43.94
CA GLU A 613 -3.35 -8.99 -43.60
C GLU A 613 -4.23 -9.19 -44.83
N MET A 614 -4.17 -8.28 -45.80
CA MET A 614 -4.94 -8.36 -47.05
C MET A 614 -4.52 -9.57 -47.92
N VAL A 615 -3.23 -9.92 -47.93
CA VAL A 615 -2.74 -11.15 -48.59
C VAL A 615 -3.23 -12.40 -47.88
N ALA A 616 -3.19 -12.39 -46.53
CA ALA A 616 -3.69 -13.52 -45.73
C ALA A 616 -5.20 -13.76 -45.89
N GLU A 617 -5.97 -12.69 -46.13
CA GLU A 617 -7.41 -12.75 -46.42
C GLU A 617 -7.75 -12.99 -47.92
N ASN A 618 -6.73 -13.20 -48.76
CA ASN A 618 -6.88 -13.40 -50.21
C ASN A 618 -7.59 -12.24 -50.92
N MET A 619 -7.40 -10.99 -50.46
CA MET A 619 -7.98 -9.82 -51.09
C MET A 619 -7.22 -9.40 -52.35
N PHE A 620 -5.96 -9.79 -52.47
CA PHE A 620 -5.12 -9.69 -53.65
C PHE A 620 -3.94 -10.68 -53.56
N TYR A 621 -3.23 -10.90 -54.65
CA TYR A 621 -2.00 -11.67 -54.64
C TYR A 621 -0.83 -10.85 -55.23
N VAL A 622 0.38 -11.23 -54.87
CA VAL A 622 1.61 -10.56 -55.29
C VAL A 622 2.30 -11.41 -56.32
N GLU A 623 2.53 -10.87 -57.50
CA GLU A 623 3.27 -11.52 -58.59
C GLU A 623 4.52 -10.71 -58.93
N GLY A 624 5.68 -11.11 -58.42
CA GLY A 624 6.91 -10.33 -58.46
C GLY A 624 6.78 -9.04 -57.64
N ASP A 625 7.00 -7.88 -58.25
CA ASP A 625 6.84 -6.55 -57.61
C ASP A 625 5.44 -5.92 -57.83
N LYS A 626 4.47 -6.70 -58.31
CA LYS A 626 3.13 -6.23 -58.65
C LYS A 626 2.06 -6.85 -57.78
N ILE A 627 1.09 -6.00 -57.44
CA ILE A 627 -0.13 -6.37 -56.72
C ILE A 627 -1.25 -6.57 -57.76
N VAL A 628 -1.95 -7.68 -57.67
CA VAL A 628 -3.06 -8.02 -58.57
C VAL A 628 -4.30 -8.35 -57.74
N HIS A 629 -5.38 -7.64 -57.97
CA HIS A 629 -6.68 -7.94 -57.40
C HIS A 629 -7.44 -8.88 -58.34
N ASP A 630 -7.92 -10.01 -57.81
CA ASP A 630 -8.82 -10.89 -58.50
C ASP A 630 -10.26 -10.47 -58.11
N PRO A 631 -11.11 -9.98 -59.02
CA PRO A 631 -12.41 -9.40 -58.74
C PRO A 631 -13.47 -10.39 -58.24
#